data_c2906d783c76cbf193044f43c7a6363e
#
_entry.id   c2906d783c76cbf193044f43c7a6363e
#
_cell.length_a   1.000
_cell.length_b   1.000
_cell.length_c   1.000
_cell.angle_alpha   90.00
_cell.angle_beta   90.00
_cell.angle_gamma   90.00
#
_symmetry.space_group_name_H-M   'P 1'
#
loop_
_entity.id
_entity.type
_entity.pdbx_description
1 polymer ?
#
loop_
_entity_poly.entity_id
_entity_poly.type
_entity_poly.pdbx_seq_one_letter_code
_entity_poly.pdbx_strand_id
1 'polypeptide(L)'
;MRTPKRLYAEERIIYQPELLTCLHCGDLLVPWNYLAWDKTVQMLDCLLSIATRPGRCPHATCPGSRMRLLSAAAQRMAPPGSTYGYDVLVRIGWLRQHQRATYSEIHTELSCRFPISESHVRYLYQHVYLPLLACHERQQRGRLAQVAQEQGGLVVALDGLAPQGGEPQIWFIGDLSTGLTLRSGWLAQLDQPTFEAFLAPLRHLEWPILAVLSDKQTGLVPAVATALPGSRHQLCQAHYLRNLAEPLAAADAAFKGELRHAVRQQVGDLMRQEPPSAPGHAGILTVTGVLPSPVEEPTAPAGQCPAPSAAPPAAAPAAEQVITQLVRHTRYLLTLKGRSPFRLAGIETYARLSHVAGVSLDLLAKHYEPRLAQLYQGLQAALSPFAETYQTLHQGAAWLQDIAYILEPVATYPSKAEEVARQLRDYLDTVQRQPKITPTVEAFGRHLDLVSRRYWPGLFHCYDVPGLPRTNNELESHFRETRRRLLRTTGQQGQTQRTLQRQGAWELLPHPPTEAKLHETLRQIPPEDLAQERQRFAAHRQRFRLQSRSLRQTQAQFDQLRQQWAILPPTGTG
;
A
#
# COMPACT_ATOMS: atom_id res chain seq x y z
N MET A 1 -22.59 20.60 -18.52
CA MET A 1 -22.36 21.36 -19.76
C MET A 1 -22.19 20.38 -20.89
N ARG A 2 -22.98 20.49 -21.97
CA ARG A 2 -22.75 19.71 -23.19
C ARG A 2 -21.58 20.37 -23.92
N THR A 3 -20.52 19.63 -24.16
CA THR A 3 -19.39 20.08 -24.99
C THR A 3 -19.93 20.54 -26.35
N PRO A 4 -19.45 21.66 -26.91
CA PRO A 4 -19.88 22.10 -28.24
C PRO A 4 -19.65 20.99 -29.26
N LYS A 5 -20.65 20.68 -30.05
CA LYS A 5 -20.71 19.48 -30.89
C LYS A 5 -19.72 19.46 -32.08
N ARG A 6 -18.94 20.51 -32.32
CA ARG A 6 -17.95 20.58 -33.42
C ARG A 6 -16.79 21.46 -32.99
N LEU A 7 -15.78 20.87 -32.40
CA LEU A 7 -14.42 21.41 -32.49
C LEU A 7 -13.90 21.03 -33.89
N TYR A 8 -13.29 21.96 -34.59
CA TYR A 8 -12.63 21.68 -35.87
C TYR A 8 -11.43 20.78 -35.58
N ALA A 9 -11.45 19.56 -36.13
CA ALA A 9 -10.35 18.63 -35.99
C ALA A 9 -9.18 19.12 -36.85
N GLU A 10 -7.96 18.91 -36.35
CA GLU A 10 -6.73 19.24 -37.08
C GLU A 10 -6.52 18.31 -38.25
N GLU A 11 -6.93 17.06 -38.12
CA GLU A 11 -6.82 16.01 -39.12
C GLU A 11 -8.06 15.14 -39.16
N ARG A 12 -8.43 14.63 -40.34
CA ARG A 12 -9.48 13.65 -40.51
C ARG A 12 -8.94 12.34 -41.04
N ILE A 13 -9.12 11.25 -40.31
CA ILE A 13 -8.66 9.91 -40.67
C ILE A 13 -9.87 9.01 -40.91
N ILE A 14 -9.94 8.40 -42.10
CA ILE A 14 -10.97 7.43 -42.46
C ILE A 14 -10.33 6.06 -42.53
N TYR A 15 -10.67 5.21 -41.57
CA TYR A 15 -10.19 3.85 -41.47
C TYR A 15 -11.02 2.89 -42.33
N GLN A 16 -10.37 1.84 -42.83
CA GLN A 16 -11.02 0.69 -43.44
C GLN A 16 -10.86 -0.54 -42.52
N PRO A 17 -11.75 -1.54 -42.63
CA PRO A 17 -11.58 -2.79 -41.87
C PRO A 17 -10.25 -3.45 -42.25
N GLU A 18 -9.58 -4.00 -41.26
CA GLU A 18 -8.31 -4.75 -41.45
C GLU A 18 -8.57 -6.13 -42.09
N LEU A 19 -9.76 -6.69 -41.91
CA LEU A 19 -10.20 -7.88 -42.60
C LEU A 19 -10.74 -7.50 -43.98
N LEU A 20 -10.12 -8.03 -45.02
CA LEU A 20 -10.50 -7.76 -46.40
C LEU A 20 -11.50 -8.81 -46.92
N THR A 21 -11.66 -9.95 -46.23
CA THR A 21 -12.52 -11.06 -46.63
C THR A 21 -13.63 -11.34 -45.63
N CYS A 22 -14.72 -11.87 -46.08
CA CYS A 22 -15.87 -12.27 -45.27
C CYS A 22 -15.53 -13.50 -44.42
N LEU A 23 -15.79 -13.42 -43.13
CA LEU A 23 -15.54 -14.52 -42.18
C LEU A 23 -16.40 -15.77 -42.43
N HIS A 24 -17.49 -15.67 -43.21
CA HIS A 24 -18.43 -16.77 -43.49
C HIS A 24 -18.22 -17.44 -44.82
N CYS A 25 -17.94 -16.67 -45.88
CA CYS A 25 -17.80 -17.22 -47.25
C CYS A 25 -16.41 -17.02 -47.85
N GLY A 26 -15.50 -16.26 -47.23
CA GLY A 26 -14.15 -16.02 -47.72
C GLY A 26 -14.04 -14.97 -48.81
N ASP A 27 -15.13 -14.45 -49.38
CA ASP A 27 -15.09 -13.49 -50.46
C ASP A 27 -14.69 -12.09 -50.01
N LEU A 28 -14.17 -11.28 -50.95
CA LEU A 28 -13.75 -9.91 -50.67
C LEU A 28 -14.95 -9.07 -50.18
N LEU A 29 -14.71 -8.30 -49.13
CA LEU A 29 -15.67 -7.34 -48.60
C LEU A 29 -15.76 -6.11 -49.51
N VAL A 30 -16.99 -5.63 -49.71
CA VAL A 30 -17.21 -4.36 -50.39
C VAL A 30 -17.45 -3.24 -49.40
N PRO A 31 -16.91 -2.03 -49.61
CA PRO A 31 -17.14 -0.93 -48.68
C PRO A 31 -18.58 -0.44 -48.76
N TRP A 32 -19.13 -0.05 -47.60
CA TRP A 32 -20.41 0.64 -47.54
C TRP A 32 -20.28 2.09 -48.03
N ASN A 33 -21.37 2.65 -48.58
CA ASN A 33 -21.40 4.02 -49.10
C ASN A 33 -21.55 5.10 -47.99
N TYR A 34 -21.47 4.72 -46.73
CA TYR A 34 -21.55 5.66 -45.59
C TYR A 34 -20.39 5.46 -44.63
N LEU A 35 -20.14 6.48 -43.80
CA LEU A 35 -19.17 6.44 -42.73
C LEU A 35 -19.88 6.07 -41.44
N ALA A 36 -19.38 5.04 -40.76
CA ALA A 36 -19.79 4.67 -39.42
C ALA A 36 -18.74 5.12 -38.42
N TRP A 37 -19.13 5.18 -37.15
CA TRP A 37 -18.25 5.52 -36.02
C TRP A 37 -17.52 6.87 -36.27
N ASP A 38 -18.25 7.84 -36.80
CA ASP A 38 -17.73 9.20 -37.08
C ASP A 38 -17.76 10.02 -35.78
N LYS A 39 -16.60 10.34 -35.25
CA LYS A 39 -16.45 11.12 -34.01
C LYS A 39 -15.16 11.92 -33.96
N THR A 40 -15.19 13.00 -33.20
CA THR A 40 -13.99 13.77 -32.88
C THR A 40 -13.39 13.21 -31.58
N VAL A 41 -12.05 12.96 -31.61
CA VAL A 41 -11.31 12.40 -30.47
C VAL A 41 -10.16 13.35 -30.13
N GLN A 42 -10.14 13.82 -28.89
CA GLN A 42 -9.03 14.56 -28.32
C GLN A 42 -7.93 13.58 -27.91
N MET A 43 -6.79 13.66 -28.57
CA MET A 43 -5.55 13.02 -28.20
C MET A 43 -4.71 13.96 -27.33
N LEU A 44 -3.59 13.51 -26.80
CA LEU A 44 -2.71 14.37 -25.98
C LEU A 44 -2.17 15.58 -26.78
N ASP A 45 -1.85 15.37 -28.04
CA ASP A 45 -1.12 16.37 -28.86
C ASP A 45 -1.94 16.92 -30.03
N CYS A 46 -3.11 16.34 -30.33
CA CYS A 46 -3.93 16.77 -31.48
C CYS A 46 -5.42 16.44 -31.27
N LEU A 47 -6.25 17.09 -32.08
CA LEU A 47 -7.69 16.81 -32.18
C LEU A 47 -7.98 16.14 -33.51
N LEU A 48 -8.40 14.86 -33.48
CA LEU A 48 -8.64 14.05 -34.68
C LEU A 48 -10.13 13.88 -34.95
N SER A 49 -10.54 13.95 -36.21
CA SER A 49 -11.82 13.44 -36.70
C SER A 49 -11.62 12.01 -37.21
N ILE A 50 -12.24 11.04 -36.59
CA ILE A 50 -12.05 9.61 -36.86
C ILE A 50 -13.36 9.04 -37.37
N ALA A 51 -13.31 8.38 -38.53
CA ALA A 51 -14.44 7.66 -39.09
C ALA A 51 -14.01 6.28 -39.61
N THR A 52 -14.93 5.34 -39.70
CA THR A 52 -14.70 4.05 -40.36
C THR A 52 -15.64 3.89 -41.54
N ARG A 53 -15.12 3.46 -42.69
CA ARG A 53 -15.93 2.99 -43.81
C ARG A 53 -16.14 1.48 -43.62
N PRO A 54 -17.35 1.01 -43.20
CA PRO A 54 -17.55 -0.41 -42.92
C PRO A 54 -17.41 -1.26 -44.19
N GLY A 55 -16.95 -2.51 -43.99
CA GLY A 55 -17.01 -3.56 -44.99
C GLY A 55 -18.24 -4.45 -44.83
N ARG A 56 -18.81 -4.95 -45.94
CA ARG A 56 -19.88 -5.96 -45.95
C ARG A 56 -19.61 -7.05 -46.97
N CYS A 57 -20.13 -8.22 -46.73
CA CYS A 57 -20.15 -9.28 -47.73
C CYS A 57 -21.07 -8.91 -48.89
N PRO A 58 -20.63 -9.07 -50.16
CA PRO A 58 -21.48 -8.79 -51.34
C PRO A 58 -22.64 -9.80 -51.51
N HIS A 59 -22.52 -11.02 -50.98
CA HIS A 59 -23.50 -12.08 -51.16
C HIS A 59 -24.71 -11.89 -50.26
N ALA A 60 -25.88 -11.63 -50.82
CA ALA A 60 -27.09 -11.33 -50.09
C ALA A 60 -27.56 -12.47 -49.16
N THR A 61 -27.29 -13.73 -49.53
CA THR A 61 -27.64 -14.94 -48.76
C THR A 61 -26.65 -15.28 -47.66
N CYS A 62 -25.44 -14.68 -47.69
CA CYS A 62 -24.44 -14.92 -46.67
C CYS A 62 -24.77 -14.18 -45.35
N PRO A 63 -24.63 -14.80 -44.19
CA PRO A 63 -24.80 -14.13 -42.88
C PRO A 63 -23.97 -12.86 -42.76
N GLY A 64 -22.77 -12.83 -43.40
CA GLY A 64 -21.87 -11.67 -43.44
C GLY A 64 -22.43 -10.47 -44.18
N SER A 65 -23.47 -10.61 -45.00
CA SER A 65 -24.09 -9.48 -45.74
C SER A 65 -24.79 -8.48 -44.80
N ARG A 66 -25.22 -8.93 -43.63
CA ARG A 66 -25.88 -8.13 -42.57
C ARG A 66 -24.86 -7.61 -41.53
N MET A 67 -23.65 -8.12 -41.57
CA MET A 67 -22.61 -7.71 -40.60
C MET A 67 -21.87 -6.47 -41.11
N ARG A 68 -21.60 -5.55 -40.18
CA ARG A 68 -20.81 -4.34 -40.46
C ARG A 68 -19.44 -4.56 -39.83
N LEU A 69 -18.44 -4.81 -40.65
CA LEU A 69 -17.08 -4.90 -40.20
C LEU A 69 -16.49 -3.51 -40.07
N LEU A 70 -16.17 -3.11 -38.88
CA LEU A 70 -15.53 -1.83 -38.55
C LEU A 70 -14.03 -2.02 -38.40
N SER A 71 -13.25 -0.95 -38.58
CA SER A 71 -11.82 -0.99 -38.29
C SER A 71 -11.58 -1.13 -36.79
N ALA A 72 -10.78 -2.11 -36.40
CA ALA A 72 -10.31 -2.31 -35.03
C ALA A 72 -9.32 -1.21 -34.64
N ALA A 73 -8.50 -0.74 -35.57
CA ALA A 73 -7.57 0.38 -35.34
C ALA A 73 -8.33 1.66 -34.96
N ALA A 74 -9.40 1.99 -35.68
CA ALA A 74 -10.25 3.13 -35.32
C ALA A 74 -10.88 2.99 -33.93
N GLN A 75 -11.34 1.81 -33.57
CA GLN A 75 -11.95 1.54 -32.27
C GLN A 75 -10.94 1.62 -31.10
N ARG A 76 -9.65 1.34 -31.39
CA ARG A 76 -8.55 1.43 -30.43
C ARG A 76 -8.02 2.85 -30.20
N MET A 77 -8.56 3.87 -30.88
CA MET A 77 -8.17 5.26 -30.65
C MET A 77 -8.79 5.84 -29.38
N ALA A 78 -10.02 5.50 -29.08
CA ALA A 78 -10.72 5.96 -27.89
C ALA A 78 -11.78 4.95 -27.42
N PRO A 79 -12.06 4.84 -26.11
CA PRO A 79 -13.09 3.94 -25.62
C PRO A 79 -14.50 4.30 -26.14
N PRO A 80 -15.43 3.33 -26.17
CA PRO A 80 -16.83 3.59 -26.51
C PRO A 80 -17.43 4.69 -25.63
N GLY A 81 -18.11 5.64 -26.26
CA GLY A 81 -18.74 6.76 -25.58
C GLY A 81 -17.78 7.81 -24.99
N SER A 82 -16.48 7.73 -25.30
CA SER A 82 -15.49 8.76 -24.96
C SER A 82 -15.10 9.57 -26.18
N THR A 83 -14.93 10.88 -26.01
CA THR A 83 -14.33 11.80 -26.97
C THR A 83 -12.86 12.09 -26.66
N TYR A 84 -12.29 11.38 -25.70
CA TYR A 84 -10.87 11.44 -25.32
C TYR A 84 -10.20 10.11 -25.64
N GLY A 85 -8.99 10.18 -26.21
CA GLY A 85 -8.18 9.03 -26.57
C GLY A 85 -7.69 8.24 -25.37
N TYR A 86 -7.24 7.01 -25.64
CA TYR A 86 -6.62 6.18 -24.61
C TYR A 86 -5.37 6.81 -24.01
N ASP A 87 -4.59 7.57 -24.79
CA ASP A 87 -3.41 8.30 -24.35
C ASP A 87 -3.75 9.35 -23.28
N VAL A 88 -4.80 10.15 -23.48
CA VAL A 88 -5.29 11.10 -22.47
C VAL A 88 -5.74 10.40 -21.19
N LEU A 89 -6.48 9.30 -21.32
CA LEU A 89 -6.97 8.54 -20.18
C LEU A 89 -5.83 7.90 -19.38
N VAL A 90 -4.87 7.32 -20.08
CA VAL A 90 -3.66 6.74 -19.50
C VAL A 90 -2.84 7.81 -18.77
N ARG A 91 -2.66 8.98 -19.39
CA ARG A 91 -1.94 10.10 -18.77
C ARG A 91 -2.61 10.56 -17.48
N ILE A 92 -3.94 10.72 -17.49
CA ILE A 92 -4.72 11.05 -16.28
C ILE A 92 -4.52 9.99 -15.19
N GLY A 93 -4.64 8.72 -15.54
CA GLY A 93 -4.46 7.59 -14.63
C GLY A 93 -3.05 7.53 -14.06
N TRP A 94 -2.03 7.69 -14.93
CA TRP A 94 -0.62 7.67 -14.54
C TRP A 94 -0.27 8.79 -13.56
N LEU A 95 -0.62 10.02 -13.88
CA LEU A 95 -0.42 11.17 -13.00
C LEU A 95 -1.09 10.96 -11.64
N ARG A 96 -2.32 10.47 -11.64
CA ARG A 96 -3.09 10.24 -10.41
C ARG A 96 -2.49 9.15 -9.54
N GLN A 97 -2.06 8.03 -10.13
CA GLN A 97 -1.66 6.83 -9.40
C GLN A 97 -0.17 6.85 -9.05
N HIS A 98 0.71 7.13 -9.98
CA HIS A 98 2.16 7.09 -9.78
C HIS A 98 2.71 8.41 -9.24
N GLN A 99 2.29 9.54 -9.79
CA GLN A 99 2.76 10.86 -9.34
C GLN A 99 1.93 11.45 -8.19
N ARG A 100 0.83 10.77 -7.82
CA ARG A 100 -0.08 11.19 -6.73
C ARG A 100 -0.62 12.61 -6.93
N ALA A 101 -0.82 13.01 -8.18
CA ALA A 101 -1.30 14.34 -8.54
C ALA A 101 -2.76 14.54 -8.13
N THR A 102 -3.10 15.74 -7.68
CA THR A 102 -4.48 16.18 -7.48
C THR A 102 -5.19 16.37 -8.82
N TYR A 103 -6.52 16.43 -8.84
CA TYR A 103 -7.23 16.72 -10.09
C TYR A 103 -6.91 18.12 -10.64
N SER A 104 -6.61 19.07 -9.76
CA SER A 104 -6.18 20.41 -10.15
C SER A 104 -4.81 20.40 -10.81
N GLU A 105 -3.83 19.68 -10.27
CA GLU A 105 -2.50 19.51 -10.87
C GLU A 105 -2.59 18.84 -12.25
N ILE A 106 -3.41 17.77 -12.38
CA ILE A 106 -3.65 17.09 -13.66
C ILE A 106 -4.34 18.03 -14.66
N HIS A 107 -5.33 18.81 -14.21
CA HIS A 107 -5.98 19.81 -15.01
C HIS A 107 -4.99 20.85 -15.52
N THR A 108 -4.11 21.38 -14.66
CA THR A 108 -3.08 22.36 -15.03
C THR A 108 -2.17 21.80 -16.12
N GLU A 109 -1.70 20.55 -15.98
CA GLU A 109 -0.85 19.91 -17.01
C GLU A 109 -1.57 19.74 -18.34
N LEU A 110 -2.80 19.22 -18.33
CA LEU A 110 -3.55 18.95 -19.56
C LEU A 110 -4.08 20.20 -20.24
N SER A 111 -4.43 21.24 -19.48
CA SER A 111 -4.94 22.50 -20.02
C SER A 111 -3.91 23.29 -20.81
N CYS A 112 -2.62 23.01 -20.63
CA CYS A 112 -1.56 23.55 -21.49
C CYS A 112 -1.57 22.94 -22.92
N ARG A 113 -2.24 21.79 -23.11
CA ARG A 113 -2.30 21.07 -24.40
C ARG A 113 -3.65 21.25 -25.09
N PHE A 114 -4.75 21.15 -24.37
CA PHE A 114 -6.11 21.26 -24.89
C PHE A 114 -7.11 21.71 -23.83
N PRO A 115 -8.25 22.32 -24.23
CA PRO A 115 -9.26 22.78 -23.25
C PRO A 115 -9.93 21.58 -22.54
N ILE A 116 -9.80 21.53 -21.24
CA ILE A 116 -10.46 20.55 -20.36
C ILE A 116 -10.77 21.22 -19.03
N SER A 117 -11.81 20.82 -18.32
CA SER A 117 -12.09 21.30 -16.97
C SER A 117 -11.65 20.27 -15.91
N GLU A 118 -11.32 20.73 -14.71
CA GLU A 118 -10.99 19.84 -13.58
C GLU A 118 -12.11 18.82 -13.29
N SER A 119 -13.36 19.26 -13.36
CA SER A 119 -14.51 18.37 -13.18
C SER A 119 -14.58 17.27 -14.24
N HIS A 120 -14.13 17.57 -15.46
CA HIS A 120 -14.09 16.60 -16.53
C HIS A 120 -12.89 15.65 -16.39
N VAL A 121 -11.73 16.12 -15.96
CA VAL A 121 -10.59 15.26 -15.56
C VAL A 121 -11.03 14.25 -14.50
N ARG A 122 -11.73 14.72 -13.46
CA ARG A 122 -12.30 13.85 -12.42
C ARG A 122 -13.29 12.84 -12.98
N TYR A 123 -14.15 13.26 -13.91
CA TYR A 123 -15.10 12.36 -14.59
C TYR A 123 -14.39 11.28 -15.39
N LEU A 124 -13.40 11.66 -16.21
CA LEU A 124 -12.63 10.72 -17.02
C LEU A 124 -11.88 9.69 -16.15
N TYR A 125 -11.26 10.13 -15.07
CA TYR A 125 -10.61 9.22 -14.14
C TYR A 125 -11.60 8.23 -13.52
N GLN A 126 -12.68 8.74 -12.92
CA GLN A 126 -13.58 7.91 -12.14
C GLN A 126 -14.52 7.04 -12.99
N HIS A 127 -15.03 7.54 -14.12
CA HIS A 127 -16.07 6.88 -14.90
C HIS A 127 -15.57 6.19 -16.18
N VAL A 128 -14.35 6.45 -16.59
CA VAL A 128 -13.77 5.86 -17.80
C VAL A 128 -12.52 5.06 -17.45
N TYR A 129 -11.53 5.70 -16.81
CA TYR A 129 -10.25 5.07 -16.53
C TYR A 129 -10.34 3.92 -15.52
N LEU A 130 -10.97 4.12 -14.35
CA LEU A 130 -11.09 3.07 -13.33
C LEU A 130 -11.85 1.83 -13.84
N PRO A 131 -12.98 1.95 -14.57
CA PRO A 131 -13.62 0.80 -15.21
C PRO A 131 -12.73 0.10 -16.25
N LEU A 132 -11.95 0.83 -17.04
CA LEU A 132 -10.98 0.24 -17.97
C LEU A 132 -9.92 -0.56 -17.23
N LEU A 133 -9.35 0.00 -16.17
CA LEU A 133 -8.35 -0.68 -15.35
C LEU A 133 -8.89 -1.99 -14.75
N ALA A 134 -10.14 -1.98 -14.27
CA ALA A 134 -10.79 -3.17 -13.76
C ALA A 134 -11.02 -4.26 -14.82
N CYS A 135 -11.34 -3.86 -16.06
CA CYS A 135 -11.43 -4.80 -17.18
C CYS A 135 -10.08 -5.45 -17.48
N HIS A 136 -9.00 -4.65 -17.46
CA HIS A 136 -7.65 -5.17 -17.67
C HIS A 136 -7.30 -6.24 -16.64
N GLU A 137 -7.54 -5.99 -15.37
CA GLU A 137 -7.25 -6.95 -14.31
C GLU A 137 -7.97 -8.29 -14.57
N ARG A 138 -9.24 -8.25 -14.96
CA ARG A 138 -10.00 -9.46 -15.29
C ARG A 138 -9.48 -10.24 -16.51
N GLN A 139 -8.89 -9.56 -17.48
CA GLN A 139 -8.30 -10.23 -18.66
C GLN A 139 -7.02 -11.01 -18.32
N GLN A 140 -6.41 -10.77 -17.14
CA GLN A 140 -5.25 -11.53 -16.68
C GLN A 140 -5.59 -12.96 -16.19
N ARG A 141 -6.85 -13.42 -16.34
CA ARG A 141 -7.22 -14.80 -15.97
C ARG A 141 -6.39 -15.87 -16.64
N GLY A 142 -5.94 -15.65 -17.87
CA GLY A 142 -5.00 -16.56 -18.55
C GLY A 142 -3.69 -16.73 -17.80
N ARG A 143 -3.19 -15.68 -17.15
CA ARG A 143 -2.01 -15.73 -16.31
C ARG A 143 -2.27 -16.50 -15.00
N LEU A 144 -3.45 -16.34 -14.40
CA LEU A 144 -3.86 -17.17 -13.26
C LEU A 144 -3.93 -18.64 -13.62
N ALA A 145 -4.51 -18.98 -14.78
CA ALA A 145 -4.60 -20.34 -15.28
C ALA A 145 -3.20 -20.98 -15.43
N GLN A 146 -2.27 -20.25 -16.03
CA GLN A 146 -0.89 -20.70 -16.19
C GLN A 146 -0.22 -20.97 -14.83
N VAL A 147 -0.28 -20.01 -13.90
CA VAL A 147 0.29 -20.19 -12.55
C VAL A 147 -0.36 -21.34 -11.80
N ALA A 148 -1.69 -21.44 -11.86
CA ALA A 148 -2.41 -22.53 -11.22
C ALA A 148 -2.03 -23.91 -11.80
N GLN A 149 -1.77 -23.99 -13.10
CA GLN A 149 -1.30 -25.20 -13.75
C GLN A 149 0.15 -25.56 -13.34
N GLU A 150 1.03 -24.56 -13.29
CA GLU A 150 2.44 -24.75 -12.91
C GLU A 150 2.59 -25.14 -11.43
N GLN A 151 1.77 -24.59 -10.54
CA GLN A 151 1.85 -24.79 -9.08
C GLN A 151 0.85 -25.83 -8.55
N GLY A 152 -0.09 -26.31 -9.38
CA GLY A 152 -1.18 -27.20 -8.97
C GLY A 152 -2.34 -26.48 -8.27
N GLY A 153 -2.37 -25.15 -8.26
CA GLY A 153 -3.41 -24.33 -7.64
C GLY A 153 -2.94 -22.92 -7.32
N LEU A 154 -3.74 -22.17 -6.59
CA LEU A 154 -3.49 -20.76 -6.25
C LEU A 154 -3.06 -20.61 -4.78
N VAL A 155 -2.17 -19.66 -4.53
CA VAL A 155 -1.77 -19.21 -3.18
C VAL A 155 -2.28 -17.79 -2.99
N VAL A 156 -3.19 -17.61 -2.04
CA VAL A 156 -3.91 -16.34 -1.89
C VAL A 156 -3.58 -15.63 -0.58
N ALA A 157 -3.58 -14.30 -0.62
CA ALA A 157 -3.51 -13.47 0.57
C ALA A 157 -4.84 -12.77 0.83
N LEU A 158 -5.20 -12.68 2.11
CA LEU A 158 -6.34 -11.93 2.60
C LEU A 158 -5.89 -10.82 3.52
N ASP A 159 -6.39 -9.63 3.29
CA ASP A 159 -6.14 -8.49 4.19
C ASP A 159 -7.27 -7.46 4.09
N GLY A 160 -7.44 -6.68 5.16
CA GLY A 160 -8.45 -5.66 5.31
C GLY A 160 -7.87 -4.26 5.42
N LEU A 161 -8.41 -3.34 4.65
CA LEU A 161 -8.13 -1.92 4.82
C LEU A 161 -9.09 -1.34 5.85
N ALA A 162 -8.61 -1.20 7.08
CA ALA A 162 -9.39 -0.64 8.17
C ALA A 162 -9.74 0.83 7.91
N PRO A 163 -11.02 1.22 8.06
CA PRO A 163 -11.44 2.61 8.03
C PRO A 163 -11.07 3.32 9.34
N GLN A 164 -11.21 4.63 9.34
CA GLN A 164 -11.23 5.39 10.58
C GLN A 164 -12.67 5.48 11.10
N GLY A 165 -12.90 5.19 12.38
CA GLY A 165 -14.17 5.48 13.04
C GLY A 165 -15.28 4.43 12.93
N GLY A 166 -14.98 3.13 12.96
CA GLY A 166 -16.00 2.08 13.15
C GLY A 166 -16.88 1.75 11.94
N GLU A 167 -16.51 2.21 10.76
CA GLU A 167 -17.25 1.91 9.51
C GLU A 167 -16.81 0.57 8.87
N PRO A 168 -17.58 0.02 7.91
CA PRO A 168 -17.23 -1.21 7.22
C PRO A 168 -15.82 -1.21 6.66
N GLN A 169 -15.12 -2.33 6.78
CA GLN A 169 -13.79 -2.52 6.22
C GLN A 169 -13.89 -3.04 4.79
N ILE A 170 -12.99 -2.60 3.92
CA ILE A 170 -12.82 -3.22 2.62
C ILE A 170 -11.80 -4.35 2.72
N TRP A 171 -12.21 -5.55 2.31
CA TRP A 171 -11.39 -6.75 2.32
C TRP A 171 -11.02 -7.18 0.92
N PHE A 172 -9.81 -7.70 0.77
CA PHE A 172 -9.23 -8.16 -0.47
C PHE A 172 -8.77 -9.61 -0.35
N ILE A 173 -8.94 -10.33 -1.46
CA ILE A 173 -8.32 -11.61 -1.71
C ILE A 173 -7.51 -11.45 -2.98
N GLY A 174 -6.20 -11.55 -2.87
CA GLY A 174 -5.26 -11.46 -3.99
C GLY A 174 -4.51 -12.75 -4.18
N ASP A 175 -4.25 -13.14 -5.42
CA ASP A 175 -3.30 -14.20 -5.73
C ASP A 175 -1.86 -13.67 -5.56
N LEU A 176 -1.05 -14.35 -4.78
CA LEU A 176 0.30 -13.91 -4.42
C LEU A 176 1.30 -14.04 -5.56
N SER A 177 1.10 -14.97 -6.48
CA SER A 177 2.02 -15.22 -7.60
C SER A 177 1.86 -14.21 -8.72
N THR A 178 0.64 -13.74 -8.96
CA THR A 178 0.33 -12.79 -10.05
C THR A 178 0.08 -11.37 -9.56
N GLY A 179 -0.20 -11.17 -8.27
CA GLY A 179 -0.64 -9.91 -7.70
C GLY A 179 -2.07 -9.51 -8.07
N LEU A 180 -2.85 -10.41 -8.70
CA LEU A 180 -4.20 -10.11 -9.16
C LEU A 180 -5.22 -10.21 -8.03
N THR A 181 -6.16 -9.27 -8.01
CA THR A 181 -7.28 -9.29 -7.07
C THR A 181 -8.34 -10.29 -7.53
N LEU A 182 -8.51 -11.37 -6.77
CA LEU A 182 -9.55 -12.37 -7.04
C LEU A 182 -10.93 -11.89 -6.57
N ARG A 183 -10.97 -11.23 -5.43
CA ARG A 183 -12.19 -10.70 -4.83
C ARG A 183 -11.89 -9.50 -3.94
N SER A 184 -12.85 -8.59 -3.90
CA SER A 184 -12.88 -7.50 -2.92
C SER A 184 -14.32 -7.25 -2.47
N GLY A 185 -14.49 -6.74 -1.26
CA GLY A 185 -15.81 -6.44 -0.72
C GLY A 185 -15.77 -5.63 0.56
N TRP A 186 -16.87 -4.94 0.84
CA TRP A 186 -17.08 -4.22 2.10
C TRP A 186 -17.72 -5.16 3.10
N LEU A 187 -17.07 -5.38 4.24
CA LEU A 187 -17.58 -6.18 5.34
C LEU A 187 -17.97 -5.26 6.50
N ALA A 188 -19.26 -5.31 6.86
CA ALA A 188 -19.80 -4.51 7.97
C ALA A 188 -19.41 -5.11 9.33
N GLN A 189 -19.26 -6.43 9.38
CA GLN A 189 -18.86 -7.19 10.57
C GLN A 189 -17.68 -8.08 10.21
N LEU A 190 -16.84 -8.37 11.21
CA LEU A 190 -15.63 -9.19 11.06
C LEU A 190 -15.79 -10.50 11.83
N ASP A 191 -16.98 -11.08 11.73
CA ASP A 191 -17.34 -12.36 12.31
C ASP A 191 -17.17 -13.53 11.32
N GLN A 192 -17.20 -14.73 11.83
CA GLN A 192 -17.04 -15.95 11.03
C GLN A 192 -18.05 -16.07 9.91
N PRO A 193 -19.38 -15.88 10.10
CA PRO A 193 -20.36 -16.02 9.02
C PRO A 193 -20.14 -15.03 7.87
N THR A 194 -19.76 -13.80 8.20
CA THR A 194 -19.46 -12.76 7.20
C THR A 194 -18.24 -13.14 6.36
N PHE A 195 -17.17 -13.63 6.99
CA PHE A 195 -16.00 -14.10 6.27
C PHE A 195 -16.28 -15.37 5.46
N GLU A 196 -17.07 -16.30 5.96
CA GLU A 196 -17.47 -17.49 5.19
C GLU A 196 -18.22 -17.11 3.92
N ALA A 197 -19.20 -16.21 4.01
CA ALA A 197 -19.92 -15.68 2.84
C ALA A 197 -18.98 -14.93 1.87
N PHE A 198 -17.97 -14.23 2.39
CA PHE A 198 -16.96 -13.55 1.58
C PHE A 198 -16.04 -14.54 0.86
N LEU A 199 -15.67 -15.65 1.50
CA LEU A 199 -14.78 -16.67 0.95
C LEU A 199 -15.50 -17.68 0.04
N ALA A 200 -16.82 -17.92 0.25
CA ALA A 200 -17.57 -18.96 -0.44
C ALA A 200 -17.41 -19.01 -1.97
N PRO A 201 -17.36 -17.87 -2.72
CA PRO A 201 -17.16 -17.91 -4.16
C PRO A 201 -15.82 -18.47 -4.62
N LEU A 202 -14.78 -18.51 -3.75
CA LEU A 202 -13.50 -19.11 -4.09
C LEU A 202 -13.59 -20.63 -4.30
N ARG A 203 -14.61 -21.29 -3.71
CA ARG A 203 -14.88 -22.72 -3.92
C ARG A 203 -15.26 -23.07 -5.37
N HIS A 204 -15.75 -22.08 -6.10
CA HIS A 204 -16.20 -22.23 -7.49
C HIS A 204 -15.14 -21.81 -8.52
N LEU A 205 -13.91 -21.53 -8.06
CA LEU A 205 -12.81 -21.33 -8.98
C LEU A 205 -12.44 -22.66 -9.66
N GLU A 206 -11.95 -22.55 -10.88
CA GLU A 206 -11.49 -23.71 -11.68
C GLU A 206 -10.25 -24.39 -11.06
N TRP A 207 -9.54 -23.68 -10.19
CA TRP A 207 -8.31 -24.14 -9.56
C TRP A 207 -8.45 -24.20 -8.04
N PRO A 208 -7.84 -25.20 -7.39
CA PRO A 208 -7.86 -25.30 -5.94
C PRO A 208 -7.04 -24.15 -5.30
N ILE A 209 -7.48 -23.75 -4.12
CA ILE A 209 -6.69 -22.85 -3.24
C ILE A 209 -5.76 -23.73 -2.40
N LEU A 210 -4.46 -23.70 -2.67
CA LEU A 210 -3.44 -24.47 -1.97
C LEU A 210 -3.18 -23.93 -0.56
N ALA A 211 -3.07 -22.59 -0.49
CA ALA A 211 -2.81 -21.92 0.78
C ALA A 211 -3.45 -20.52 0.83
N VAL A 212 -3.71 -20.11 2.05
CA VAL A 212 -4.25 -18.79 2.41
C VAL A 212 -3.28 -18.12 3.37
N LEU A 213 -2.82 -16.92 3.05
CA LEU A 213 -2.02 -16.09 3.94
C LEU A 213 -2.91 -14.97 4.51
N SER A 214 -2.95 -14.81 5.83
CA SER A 214 -3.67 -13.69 6.45
C SER A 214 -3.06 -13.31 7.81
N ASP A 215 -3.55 -12.20 8.37
CA ASP A 215 -3.41 -11.93 9.79
C ASP A 215 -4.31 -12.87 10.63
N LYS A 216 -4.10 -12.89 11.94
CA LYS A 216 -4.89 -13.70 12.87
C LYS A 216 -6.13 -12.95 13.34
N GLN A 217 -7.05 -12.64 12.42
CA GLN A 217 -8.35 -12.07 12.74
C GLN A 217 -9.27 -13.16 13.32
N THR A 218 -9.94 -12.89 14.44
CA THR A 218 -10.70 -13.90 15.20
C THR A 218 -11.78 -14.61 14.37
N GLY A 219 -12.58 -13.88 13.58
CA GLY A 219 -13.60 -14.47 12.72
C GLY A 219 -13.05 -15.12 11.45
N LEU A 220 -11.86 -14.71 10.99
CA LEU A 220 -11.27 -15.16 9.74
C LEU A 220 -10.69 -16.57 9.83
N VAL A 221 -10.00 -16.88 10.91
CA VAL A 221 -9.34 -18.21 11.08
C VAL A 221 -10.35 -19.36 10.96
N PRO A 222 -11.46 -19.40 11.71
CA PRO A 222 -12.45 -20.45 11.57
C PRO A 222 -13.18 -20.38 10.21
N ALA A 223 -13.41 -19.19 9.65
CA ALA A 223 -14.03 -19.03 8.35
C ALA A 223 -13.22 -19.65 7.21
N VAL A 224 -11.88 -19.51 7.22
CA VAL A 224 -11.00 -20.16 6.24
C VAL A 224 -11.09 -21.68 6.36
N ALA A 225 -11.06 -22.23 7.57
CA ALA A 225 -11.18 -23.67 7.79
C ALA A 225 -12.49 -24.24 7.26
N THR A 226 -13.62 -23.51 7.46
CA THR A 226 -14.94 -23.91 6.97
C THR A 226 -15.10 -23.69 5.47
N ALA A 227 -14.69 -22.49 5.00
CA ALA A 227 -14.93 -22.11 3.60
C ALA A 227 -13.97 -22.78 2.62
N LEU A 228 -12.74 -23.06 3.00
CA LEU A 228 -11.69 -23.62 2.14
C LEU A 228 -11.05 -24.85 2.80
N PRO A 229 -11.84 -25.91 3.03
CA PRO A 229 -11.30 -27.13 3.65
C PRO A 229 -10.24 -27.75 2.74
N GLY A 230 -9.08 -28.05 3.31
CA GLY A 230 -7.93 -28.59 2.58
C GLY A 230 -6.88 -27.55 2.18
N SER A 231 -7.18 -26.24 2.23
CA SER A 231 -6.15 -25.20 2.07
C SER A 231 -5.30 -25.07 3.33
N ARG A 232 -4.00 -24.80 3.17
CA ARG A 232 -3.10 -24.49 4.28
C ARG A 232 -3.29 -23.03 4.70
N HIS A 233 -3.65 -22.78 5.96
CA HIS A 233 -3.83 -21.40 6.43
C HIS A 233 -2.56 -20.89 7.13
N GLN A 234 -1.75 -20.13 6.41
CA GLN A 234 -0.57 -19.44 6.95
C GLN A 234 -0.96 -18.16 7.65
N LEU A 235 -0.58 -18.02 8.91
CA LEU A 235 -0.70 -16.78 9.66
C LEU A 235 0.56 -15.92 9.45
N CYS A 236 0.36 -14.64 9.18
CA CYS A 236 1.44 -13.69 8.89
C CYS A 236 2.46 -13.61 10.05
N GLN A 237 3.71 -13.99 9.80
CA GLN A 237 4.78 -13.97 10.81
C GLN A 237 5.14 -12.55 11.26
N ALA A 238 4.95 -11.52 10.42
CA ALA A 238 5.15 -10.14 10.85
C ALA A 238 4.12 -9.72 11.91
N HIS A 239 2.86 -10.15 11.79
CA HIS A 239 1.84 -9.94 12.81
C HIS A 239 2.11 -10.77 14.08
N TYR A 240 2.58 -11.99 13.94
CA TYR A 240 3.04 -12.80 15.06
C TYR A 240 4.12 -12.09 15.88
N LEU A 241 5.20 -11.65 15.23
CA LEU A 241 6.30 -10.93 15.89
C LEU A 241 5.85 -9.60 16.50
N ARG A 242 4.93 -8.90 15.86
CA ARG A 242 4.34 -7.65 16.41
C ARG A 242 3.54 -7.92 17.66
N ASN A 243 2.74 -9.00 17.69
CA ASN A 243 1.95 -9.39 18.86
C ASN A 243 2.85 -9.89 20.00
N LEU A 244 3.94 -10.61 19.69
CA LEU A 244 4.96 -10.95 20.69
C LEU A 244 5.57 -9.70 21.33
N ALA A 245 5.87 -8.69 20.52
CA ALA A 245 6.55 -7.48 20.96
C ALA A 245 5.65 -6.48 21.71
N GLU A 246 4.33 -6.65 21.68
CA GLU A 246 3.37 -5.64 22.19
C GLU A 246 3.65 -5.21 23.64
N PRO A 247 3.77 -6.12 24.64
CA PRO A 247 4.05 -5.70 26.02
C PRO A 247 5.45 -5.11 26.17
N LEU A 248 6.44 -5.63 25.44
CA LEU A 248 7.79 -5.10 25.44
C LEU A 248 7.84 -3.68 24.86
N ALA A 249 7.15 -3.43 23.75
CA ALA A 249 7.07 -2.12 23.13
C ALA A 249 6.35 -1.08 24.01
N ALA A 250 5.31 -1.51 24.74
CA ALA A 250 4.62 -0.66 25.72
C ALA A 250 5.54 -0.30 26.88
N ALA A 251 6.26 -1.28 27.44
CA ALA A 251 7.23 -1.06 28.51
C ALA A 251 8.40 -0.18 28.07
N ASP A 252 8.94 -0.38 26.86
CA ASP A 252 9.98 0.48 26.27
C ASP A 252 9.52 1.92 26.07
N ALA A 253 8.27 2.12 25.66
CA ALA A 253 7.73 3.47 25.49
C ALA A 253 7.57 4.21 26.84
N ALA A 254 7.13 3.53 27.89
CA ALA A 254 7.07 4.05 29.25
C ALA A 254 8.48 4.39 29.78
N PHE A 255 9.38 3.42 29.71
CA PHE A 255 10.81 3.56 30.06
C PHE A 255 11.44 4.77 29.37
N LYS A 256 11.22 4.95 28.06
CA LYS A 256 11.69 6.13 27.34
C LYS A 256 11.13 7.43 27.89
N GLY A 257 9.85 7.45 28.27
CA GLY A 257 9.20 8.62 28.88
C GLY A 257 9.90 9.05 30.17
N GLU A 258 10.12 8.10 31.06
CA GLU A 258 10.79 8.29 32.36
C GLU A 258 12.25 8.70 32.19
N LEU A 259 13.00 7.99 31.34
CA LEU A 259 14.39 8.31 31.02
C LEU A 259 14.55 9.73 30.46
N ARG A 260 13.66 10.13 29.54
CA ARG A 260 13.64 11.47 28.99
C ARG A 260 13.38 12.54 30.05
N HIS A 261 12.52 12.24 31.01
CA HIS A 261 12.23 13.14 32.13
C HIS A 261 13.48 13.29 33.02
N ALA A 262 14.08 12.18 33.45
CA ALA A 262 15.28 12.17 34.28
C ALA A 262 16.47 12.90 33.62
N VAL A 263 16.74 12.64 32.34
CA VAL A 263 17.81 13.33 31.61
C VAL A 263 17.55 14.84 31.53
N ARG A 264 16.28 15.26 31.31
CA ARG A 264 15.94 16.69 31.29
C ARG A 264 16.08 17.37 32.65
N GLN A 265 15.82 16.66 33.74
CA GLN A 265 16.04 17.17 35.08
C GLN A 265 17.54 17.41 35.36
N GLN A 266 18.40 16.49 34.94
CA GLN A 266 19.84 16.53 35.27
C GLN A 266 20.67 17.41 34.34
N VAL A 267 20.38 17.40 33.04
CA VAL A 267 21.17 18.11 32.02
C VAL A 267 20.35 19.13 31.21
N GLY A 268 19.11 19.41 31.63
CA GLY A 268 18.19 20.30 30.90
C GLY A 268 18.72 21.74 30.79
N ASP A 269 19.38 22.28 31.81
CA ASP A 269 19.95 23.62 31.82
C ASP A 269 21.09 23.73 30.81
N LEU A 270 21.98 22.74 30.81
CA LEU A 270 23.06 22.67 29.83
C LEU A 270 22.51 22.56 28.39
N MET A 271 21.45 21.76 28.19
CA MET A 271 20.82 21.69 26.88
C MET A 271 20.11 22.98 26.44
N ARG A 272 19.61 23.81 27.37
CA ARG A 272 18.97 25.10 27.04
C ARG A 272 19.97 26.21 26.68
N GLN A 273 21.17 26.16 27.23
CA GLN A 273 22.23 27.13 26.93
C GLN A 273 22.75 27.02 25.49
N GLU A 274 22.55 25.86 24.86
CA GLU A 274 22.95 25.65 23.47
C GLU A 274 21.82 26.10 22.50
N PRO A 275 22.11 26.98 21.54
CA PRO A 275 21.09 27.40 20.57
C PRO A 275 20.58 26.23 19.76
N PRO A 276 19.28 26.20 19.40
CA PRO A 276 18.74 25.18 18.51
C PRO A 276 19.46 25.31 17.16
N SER A 277 19.88 24.17 16.60
CA SER A 277 20.47 24.13 15.25
C SER A 277 19.45 24.63 14.25
N ALA A 278 19.84 25.52 13.33
CA ALA A 278 19.05 25.87 12.17
C ALA A 278 18.66 24.58 11.40
N PRO A 279 17.43 24.47 10.84
CA PRO A 279 17.02 23.29 10.10
C PRO A 279 17.81 23.21 8.78
N GLY A 280 18.81 22.36 8.74
CA GLY A 280 19.59 22.13 7.54
C GLY A 280 21.08 21.95 7.80
N HIS A 281 21.48 20.88 8.46
CA HIS A 281 22.78 20.18 8.31
C HIS A 281 22.83 19.08 9.38
N ALA A 282 22.09 18.03 9.19
CA ALA A 282 22.33 16.78 9.91
C ALA A 282 23.51 16.07 9.23
N GLY A 283 24.71 16.44 9.62
CA GLY A 283 25.89 15.63 9.35
C GLY A 283 25.73 14.29 10.11
N ILE A 284 25.34 13.25 9.39
CA ILE A 284 25.25 11.89 9.90
C ILE A 284 26.67 11.38 10.09
N LEU A 285 27.13 11.31 11.33
CA LEU A 285 28.23 10.44 11.68
C LEU A 285 27.72 9.01 11.69
N THR A 286 27.73 8.35 10.53
CA THR A 286 27.55 6.91 10.42
C THR A 286 28.83 6.20 10.84
N VAL A 287 28.82 5.64 12.04
CA VAL A 287 29.77 4.57 12.41
C VAL A 287 29.11 3.26 12.00
N THR A 288 29.23 2.92 10.73
CA THR A 288 28.94 1.57 10.23
C THR A 288 30.18 1.07 9.50
N GLY A 289 30.81 0.07 10.08
CA GLY A 289 31.86 -0.68 9.41
C GLY A 289 31.26 -1.58 8.32
N VAL A 290 31.02 -1.01 7.14
CA VAL A 290 30.83 -1.73 5.88
C VAL A 290 31.40 -0.84 4.79
N LEU A 291 32.38 -1.37 4.05
CA LEU A 291 33.06 -0.70 2.94
C LEU A 291 32.07 -0.40 1.80
N PRO A 292 32.12 0.80 1.20
CA PRO A 292 31.33 1.09 0.00
C PRO A 292 32.04 0.63 -1.27
N SER A 293 31.27 0.04 -2.19
CA SER A 293 31.67 -0.16 -3.58
C SER A 293 31.64 1.17 -4.35
N PRO A 294 32.49 1.33 -5.39
CA PRO A 294 32.64 2.61 -6.08
C PRO A 294 31.46 2.86 -7.03
N VAL A 295 30.85 4.04 -6.93
CA VAL A 295 29.88 4.56 -7.91
C VAL A 295 30.48 5.79 -8.59
N GLU A 296 30.41 5.80 -9.91
CA GLU A 296 30.92 6.82 -10.82
C GLU A 296 30.32 8.23 -10.54
N GLU A 297 31.17 9.25 -10.62
CA GLU A 297 30.82 10.66 -10.51
C GLU A 297 30.13 11.16 -11.80
N PRO A 298 29.07 11.97 -11.71
CA PRO A 298 28.62 12.79 -12.84
C PRO A 298 29.30 14.18 -12.80
N THR A 299 29.95 14.52 -13.87
CA THR A 299 30.57 15.81 -14.16
C THR A 299 29.54 16.96 -14.16
N ALA A 300 29.82 18.00 -13.35
CA ALA A 300 29.06 19.25 -13.34
C ALA A 300 29.68 20.30 -14.29
N PRO A 301 28.87 21.18 -14.93
CA PRO A 301 29.37 22.27 -15.75
C PRO A 301 29.83 23.47 -14.89
N ALA A 302 30.91 24.05 -15.35
CA ALA A 302 31.55 25.22 -14.77
C ALA A 302 30.77 26.52 -14.94
N GLY A 303 30.78 27.36 -13.93
CA GLY A 303 30.70 28.81 -14.11
C GLY A 303 29.61 29.54 -13.34
N GLN A 304 29.95 30.00 -12.13
CA GLN A 304 29.55 31.33 -11.63
C GLN A 304 30.39 31.66 -10.40
N CYS A 305 31.09 32.81 -10.45
CA CYS A 305 31.86 33.33 -9.33
C CYS A 305 30.92 33.79 -8.18
N PRO A 306 31.18 33.44 -6.92
CA PRO A 306 30.43 34.00 -5.80
C PRO A 306 30.98 35.37 -5.40
N ALA A 307 30.04 36.25 -5.02
CA ALA A 307 30.31 37.54 -4.40
C ALA A 307 31.03 37.39 -3.03
N PRO A 308 31.80 38.39 -2.55
CA PRO A 308 32.58 38.24 -1.32
C PRO A 308 31.65 38.04 -0.11
N SER A 309 31.75 36.87 0.47
CA SER A 309 31.06 36.48 1.69
C SER A 309 31.68 37.26 2.89
N ALA A 310 30.78 37.77 3.75
CA ALA A 310 31.16 38.30 5.05
C ALA A 310 32.03 37.29 5.82
N ALA A 311 33.04 37.77 6.52
CA ALA A 311 33.97 36.96 7.29
C ALA A 311 33.22 36.01 8.23
N PRO A 312 33.62 34.71 8.29
CA PRO A 312 32.99 33.77 9.20
C PRO A 312 33.19 34.22 10.65
N PRO A 313 32.22 34.05 11.56
CA PRO A 313 32.39 34.35 12.97
C PRO A 313 33.57 33.54 13.51
N ALA A 314 34.37 34.17 14.39
CA ALA A 314 35.56 33.56 14.98
C ALA A 314 35.27 32.14 15.48
N ALA A 315 36.07 31.16 15.01
CA ALA A 315 35.87 29.74 15.36
C ALA A 315 35.95 29.62 16.90
N ALA A 316 34.86 29.08 17.50
CA ALA A 316 34.85 28.75 18.92
C ALA A 316 36.03 27.82 19.26
N PRO A 317 36.63 27.91 20.46
CA PRO A 317 37.69 27.00 20.89
C PRO A 317 37.26 25.53 20.62
N ALA A 318 38.19 24.68 20.21
CA ALA A 318 37.88 23.29 19.82
C ALA A 318 37.12 22.51 20.92
N ALA A 319 37.41 22.77 22.19
CA ALA A 319 36.68 22.19 23.33
C ALA A 319 35.20 22.60 23.36
N GLU A 320 34.88 23.86 23.09
CA GLU A 320 33.52 24.38 23.05
C GLU A 320 32.72 23.73 21.93
N GLN A 321 33.33 23.52 20.77
CA GLN A 321 32.68 22.82 19.65
C GLN A 321 32.35 21.36 19.99
N VAL A 322 33.25 20.65 20.67
CA VAL A 322 33.01 19.25 21.09
C VAL A 322 31.87 19.16 22.08
N ILE A 323 31.83 20.02 23.11
CA ILE A 323 30.76 20.04 24.11
C ILE A 323 29.42 20.35 23.47
N THR A 324 29.38 21.37 22.61
CA THR A 324 28.19 21.74 21.84
C THR A 324 27.65 20.55 21.04
N GLN A 325 28.54 19.79 20.39
CA GLN A 325 28.14 18.60 19.63
C GLN A 325 27.59 17.49 20.54
N LEU A 326 28.22 17.20 21.68
CA LEU A 326 27.73 16.18 22.63
C LEU A 326 26.37 16.55 23.23
N VAL A 327 26.18 17.83 23.58
CA VAL A 327 24.88 18.32 24.08
C VAL A 327 23.79 18.26 23.01
N ARG A 328 24.11 18.66 21.78
CA ARG A 328 23.17 18.53 20.64
C ARG A 328 22.82 17.07 20.35
N HIS A 329 23.82 16.19 20.40
CA HIS A 329 23.61 14.76 20.23
C HIS A 329 22.69 14.19 21.33
N THR A 330 22.96 14.55 22.61
CA THR A 330 22.10 14.17 23.75
C THR A 330 20.66 14.64 23.52
N ARG A 331 20.44 15.88 23.10
CA ARG A 331 19.10 16.41 22.78
C ARG A 331 18.42 15.61 21.67
N TYR A 332 19.15 15.28 20.59
CA TYR A 332 18.64 14.47 19.47
C TYR A 332 18.21 13.07 19.93
N LEU A 333 19.00 12.39 20.76
CA LEU A 333 18.70 11.05 21.25
C LEU A 333 17.36 10.98 22.00
N LEU A 334 16.96 12.05 22.70
CA LEU A 334 15.66 12.12 23.36
C LEU A 334 14.47 12.20 22.39
N THR A 335 14.70 12.47 21.11
CA THR A 335 13.67 12.57 20.06
C THR A 335 13.49 11.26 19.27
N LEU A 336 14.33 10.25 19.48
CA LEU A 336 14.26 8.98 18.77
C LEU A 336 12.83 8.39 18.83
N LYS A 337 12.36 7.81 17.73
CA LYS A 337 11.05 7.17 17.65
C LYS A 337 11.24 5.68 17.45
N GLY A 338 10.53 4.90 18.25
CA GLY A 338 10.46 3.46 18.09
C GLY A 338 9.59 3.04 16.90
N ARG A 339 9.78 1.81 16.47
CA ARG A 339 8.93 1.11 15.50
C ARG A 339 8.94 -0.38 15.85
N SER A 340 7.87 -0.81 16.56
CA SER A 340 7.66 -2.23 16.85
C SER A 340 7.71 -3.08 15.55
N PRO A 341 8.21 -4.31 15.61
CA PRO A 341 8.63 -5.05 16.80
C PRO A 341 10.06 -4.79 17.28
N PHE A 342 11.01 -4.40 16.41
CA PHE A 342 12.44 -4.47 16.70
C PHE A 342 13.08 -3.12 17.05
N ARG A 343 12.51 -2.01 16.66
CA ARG A 343 13.05 -0.70 16.98
C ARG A 343 12.45 -0.14 18.27
N LEU A 344 13.10 -0.43 19.37
CA LEU A 344 12.71 -0.05 20.74
C LEU A 344 13.49 1.24 21.13
N ALA A 345 12.77 2.36 21.11
CA ALA A 345 13.42 3.67 21.26
C ALA A 345 13.91 3.95 22.69
N GLY A 346 13.34 3.32 23.71
CA GLY A 346 13.82 3.43 25.08
C GLY A 346 15.19 2.79 25.25
N ILE A 347 15.30 1.52 24.84
CA ILE A 347 16.56 0.76 24.86
C ILE A 347 17.63 1.50 24.04
N GLU A 348 17.29 1.91 22.82
CA GLU A 348 18.21 2.63 21.93
C GLU A 348 18.67 3.96 22.53
N THR A 349 17.76 4.71 23.16
CA THR A 349 18.09 5.99 23.81
C THR A 349 19.02 5.78 25.01
N TYR A 350 18.73 4.80 25.87
CA TYR A 350 19.57 4.50 27.03
C TYR A 350 21.00 4.09 26.61
N ALA A 351 21.12 3.13 25.70
CA ALA A 351 22.41 2.63 25.21
C ALA A 351 23.28 3.75 24.62
N ARG A 352 22.66 4.61 23.78
CA ARG A 352 23.37 5.72 23.16
C ARG A 352 23.71 6.84 24.13
N LEU A 353 22.87 7.14 25.12
CA LEU A 353 23.18 8.10 26.17
C LEU A 353 24.31 7.59 27.08
N SER A 354 24.33 6.28 27.41
CA SER A 354 25.44 5.64 28.13
C SER A 354 26.75 5.76 27.35
N HIS A 355 26.69 5.61 26.03
CA HIS A 355 27.86 5.82 25.18
C HIS A 355 28.35 7.29 25.20
N VAL A 356 27.41 8.26 25.15
CA VAL A 356 27.76 9.69 25.28
C VAL A 356 28.44 9.97 26.64
N ALA A 357 27.90 9.37 27.72
CA ALA A 357 28.51 9.48 29.05
C ALA A 357 29.92 8.88 29.07
N GLY A 358 30.13 7.70 28.46
CA GLY A 358 31.47 7.08 28.32
C GLY A 358 32.46 7.98 27.55
N VAL A 359 32.07 8.48 26.39
CA VAL A 359 32.87 9.42 25.61
C VAL A 359 33.22 10.68 26.41
N SER A 360 32.24 11.22 27.15
CA SER A 360 32.46 12.39 28.00
C SER A 360 33.50 12.10 29.09
N LEU A 361 33.49 10.92 29.69
CA LEU A 361 34.48 10.48 30.67
C LEU A 361 35.88 10.36 30.05
N ASP A 362 35.99 9.73 28.88
CA ASP A 362 37.27 9.58 28.15
C ASP A 362 37.91 10.93 27.79
N LEU A 363 37.08 11.92 27.44
CA LEU A 363 37.54 13.28 27.15
C LEU A 363 37.96 14.00 28.41
N LEU A 364 37.23 13.85 29.54
CA LEU A 364 37.58 14.42 30.84
C LEU A 364 38.91 13.87 31.40
N ALA A 365 39.20 12.59 31.12
CA ALA A 365 40.47 11.98 31.49
C ALA A 365 41.68 12.63 30.78
N LYS A 366 41.47 13.22 29.59
CA LYS A 366 42.50 13.90 28.80
C LYS A 366 42.57 15.40 29.12
N HIS A 367 41.45 16.03 29.28
CA HIS A 367 41.35 17.46 29.55
C HIS A 367 40.09 17.76 30.38
N TYR A 368 40.28 18.28 31.59
CA TYR A 368 39.18 18.66 32.46
C TYR A 368 38.50 19.93 31.98
N GLU A 369 37.16 19.84 31.82
CA GLU A 369 36.32 20.98 31.46
C GLU A 369 34.99 20.91 32.26
N PRO A 370 34.61 21.99 33.00
CA PRO A 370 33.49 21.96 33.93
C PRO A 370 32.13 21.60 33.28
N ARG A 371 31.84 22.12 32.11
CA ARG A 371 30.56 21.81 31.39
C ARG A 371 30.52 20.38 30.92
N LEU A 372 31.65 19.82 30.50
CA LEU A 372 31.75 18.41 30.12
C LEU A 372 31.57 17.49 31.34
N ALA A 373 32.18 17.91 32.49
CA ALA A 373 31.98 17.21 33.77
C ALA A 373 30.51 17.24 34.21
N GLN A 374 29.85 18.39 34.06
CA GLN A 374 28.42 18.53 34.34
C GLN A 374 27.57 17.62 33.43
N LEU A 375 27.89 17.54 32.13
CA LEU A 375 27.21 16.64 31.20
C LEU A 375 27.37 15.17 31.63
N TYR A 376 28.59 14.74 31.92
CA TYR A 376 28.91 13.39 32.36
C TYR A 376 28.17 13.03 33.66
N GLN A 377 28.31 13.85 34.70
CA GLN A 377 27.68 13.61 36.01
C GLN A 377 26.17 13.62 35.92
N GLY A 378 25.59 14.55 35.14
CA GLY A 378 24.17 14.63 34.92
C GLY A 378 23.62 13.42 34.17
N LEU A 379 24.32 12.93 33.14
CA LEU A 379 23.94 11.70 32.43
C LEU A 379 24.09 10.48 33.34
N GLN A 380 25.13 10.34 34.10
CA GLN A 380 25.30 9.23 35.06
C GLN A 380 24.20 9.21 36.12
N ALA A 381 23.87 10.36 36.70
CA ALA A 381 22.77 10.46 37.65
C ALA A 381 21.43 10.14 37.05
N ALA A 382 21.20 10.53 35.79
CA ALA A 382 19.95 10.24 35.06
C ALA A 382 19.82 8.77 34.66
N LEU A 383 20.90 8.09 34.29
CA LEU A 383 20.90 6.74 33.74
C LEU A 383 20.96 5.65 34.83
N SER A 384 21.72 5.89 35.93
CA SER A 384 21.95 4.89 36.95
C SER A 384 20.69 4.23 37.53
N PRO A 385 19.58 4.96 37.81
CA PRO A 385 18.36 4.33 38.34
C PRO A 385 17.68 3.37 37.35
N PHE A 386 17.99 3.47 36.09
CA PHE A 386 17.34 2.72 35.00
C PHE A 386 18.15 1.52 34.50
N ALA A 387 19.30 1.22 35.07
CA ALA A 387 20.18 0.15 34.61
C ALA A 387 19.50 -1.23 34.61
N GLU A 388 18.75 -1.56 35.68
CA GLU A 388 18.03 -2.84 35.79
C GLU A 388 16.87 -2.92 34.79
N THR A 389 16.10 -1.84 34.65
CA THR A 389 15.01 -1.76 33.67
C THR A 389 15.55 -1.92 32.25
N TYR A 390 16.67 -1.28 31.92
CA TYR A 390 17.34 -1.44 30.64
C TYR A 390 17.74 -2.90 30.38
N GLN A 391 18.38 -3.56 31.35
CA GLN A 391 18.77 -4.97 31.21
C GLN A 391 17.56 -5.88 30.99
N THR A 392 16.48 -5.65 31.75
CA THR A 392 15.21 -6.36 31.64
C THR A 392 14.62 -6.26 30.22
N LEU A 393 14.50 -5.03 29.70
CA LEU A 393 13.97 -4.78 28.36
C LEU A 393 14.89 -5.30 27.26
N HIS A 394 16.20 -5.17 27.45
CA HIS A 394 17.22 -5.66 26.53
C HIS A 394 17.18 -7.18 26.40
N GLN A 395 17.00 -7.90 27.50
CA GLN A 395 16.82 -9.37 27.49
C GLN A 395 15.55 -9.76 26.73
N GLY A 396 14.44 -9.08 26.96
CA GLY A 396 13.20 -9.33 26.20
C GLY A 396 13.36 -9.04 24.71
N ALA A 397 14.10 -7.98 24.35
CA ALA A 397 14.41 -7.67 22.96
C ALA A 397 15.29 -8.73 22.30
N ALA A 398 16.26 -9.28 23.01
CA ALA A 398 17.10 -10.36 22.51
C ALA A 398 16.25 -11.62 22.21
N TRP A 399 15.36 -12.03 23.10
CA TRP A 399 14.45 -13.16 22.87
C TRP A 399 13.58 -12.97 21.63
N LEU A 400 13.08 -11.75 21.42
CA LEU A 400 12.29 -11.45 20.23
C LEU A 400 13.12 -11.51 18.94
N GLN A 401 14.37 -11.07 18.98
CA GLN A 401 15.29 -11.14 17.84
C GLN A 401 15.67 -12.60 17.52
N ASP A 402 15.92 -13.42 18.53
CA ASP A 402 16.23 -14.85 18.35
C ASP A 402 15.04 -15.60 17.72
N ILE A 403 13.80 -15.32 18.19
CA ILE A 403 12.59 -15.89 17.58
C ILE A 403 12.47 -15.46 16.11
N ALA A 404 12.73 -14.21 15.80
CA ALA A 404 12.71 -13.72 14.43
C ALA A 404 13.78 -14.39 13.56
N TYR A 405 14.97 -14.61 14.12
CA TYR A 405 16.06 -15.32 13.46
C TYR A 405 15.72 -16.80 13.17
N ILE A 406 15.12 -17.50 14.12
CA ILE A 406 14.64 -18.88 13.93
C ILE A 406 13.63 -18.98 12.79
N LEU A 407 12.77 -17.98 12.65
CA LEU A 407 11.78 -17.91 11.57
C LEU A 407 12.37 -17.46 10.23
N GLU A 408 13.62 -16.98 10.17
CA GLU A 408 14.26 -16.57 8.93
C GLU A 408 14.71 -17.80 8.13
N PRO A 409 14.24 -18.00 6.88
CA PRO A 409 14.70 -19.12 6.08
C PRO A 409 16.17 -18.94 5.72
N VAL A 410 16.94 -19.98 5.91
CA VAL A 410 18.35 -20.00 5.51
C VAL A 410 18.42 -20.14 3.99
N ALA A 411 19.07 -19.19 3.31
CA ALA A 411 19.15 -19.15 1.85
C ALA A 411 19.84 -20.40 1.23
N THR A 412 20.66 -21.10 2.00
CA THR A 412 21.46 -22.25 1.54
C THR A 412 20.77 -23.59 1.65
N TYR A 413 19.73 -23.72 2.49
CA TYR A 413 19.01 -24.98 2.66
C TYR A 413 17.51 -24.69 2.82
N PRO A 414 16.63 -25.41 2.06
CA PRO A 414 15.20 -25.27 2.26
C PRO A 414 14.82 -25.77 3.66
N SER A 415 14.45 -24.84 4.55
CA SER A 415 13.96 -25.17 5.89
C SER A 415 12.61 -25.85 5.76
N LYS A 416 12.40 -26.96 6.47
CA LYS A 416 11.09 -27.63 6.57
C LYS A 416 10.30 -27.09 7.76
N ALA A 417 8.97 -27.05 7.63
CA ALA A 417 8.08 -26.58 8.68
C ALA A 417 8.31 -27.26 10.03
N GLU A 418 8.50 -28.60 10.03
CA GLU A 418 8.74 -29.38 11.23
C GLU A 418 10.04 -29.01 11.95
N GLU A 419 11.10 -28.74 11.18
CA GLU A 419 12.39 -28.36 11.73
C GLU A 419 12.34 -26.97 12.39
N VAL A 420 11.77 -25.98 11.70
CA VAL A 420 11.61 -24.61 12.25
C VAL A 420 10.69 -24.63 13.47
N ALA A 421 9.62 -25.41 13.42
CA ALA A 421 8.72 -25.58 14.56
C ALA A 421 9.43 -26.22 15.76
N ARG A 422 10.29 -27.23 15.55
CA ARG A 422 11.09 -27.84 16.60
C ARG A 422 12.07 -26.82 17.20
N GLN A 423 12.83 -26.10 16.37
CA GLN A 423 13.79 -25.09 16.83
C GLN A 423 13.10 -23.99 17.65
N LEU A 424 11.95 -23.50 17.19
CA LEU A 424 11.18 -22.50 17.94
C LEU A 424 10.68 -23.05 19.28
N ARG A 425 10.22 -24.30 19.33
CA ARG A 425 9.76 -24.93 20.56
C ARG A 425 10.91 -25.06 21.56
N ASP A 426 12.05 -25.64 21.14
CA ASP A 426 13.22 -25.82 21.97
C ASP A 426 13.74 -24.49 22.52
N TYR A 427 13.67 -23.43 21.70
CA TYR A 427 14.03 -22.09 22.13
C TYR A 427 13.05 -21.53 23.19
N LEU A 428 11.74 -21.63 22.95
CA LEU A 428 10.74 -21.18 23.92
C LEU A 428 10.85 -21.93 25.26
N ASP A 429 11.13 -23.23 25.21
CA ASP A 429 11.40 -24.04 26.41
C ASP A 429 12.66 -23.56 27.14
N THR A 430 13.69 -23.17 26.40
CA THR A 430 14.92 -22.59 26.96
C THR A 430 14.62 -21.25 27.64
N VAL A 431 13.85 -20.35 27.00
CA VAL A 431 13.40 -19.09 27.61
C VAL A 431 12.63 -19.34 28.90
N GLN A 432 11.76 -20.36 28.95
CA GLN A 432 11.00 -20.69 30.15
C GLN A 432 11.86 -21.19 31.31
N ARG A 433 12.98 -21.87 31.03
CA ARG A 433 13.93 -22.43 32.03
C ARG A 433 14.98 -21.42 32.49
N GLN A 434 15.19 -20.32 31.77
CA GLN A 434 16.16 -19.28 32.17
C GLN A 434 15.79 -18.68 33.55
N PRO A 435 16.78 -18.39 34.40
CA PRO A 435 16.53 -17.67 35.64
C PRO A 435 15.94 -16.30 35.35
N LYS A 436 14.79 -16.03 35.92
CA LYS A 436 14.04 -14.79 35.66
C LYS A 436 14.48 -13.76 36.68
N ILE A 437 15.14 -12.71 36.18
CA ILE A 437 15.76 -11.67 36.99
C ILE A 437 14.69 -10.75 37.59
N THR A 438 13.57 -10.54 36.88
CA THR A 438 12.48 -9.66 37.34
C THR A 438 11.11 -10.25 37.01
N PRO A 439 10.05 -9.87 37.74
CA PRO A 439 8.66 -10.27 37.44
C PRO A 439 8.22 -9.87 36.02
N THR A 440 8.77 -8.76 35.49
CA THR A 440 8.49 -8.28 34.14
C THR A 440 9.02 -9.24 33.08
N VAL A 441 10.25 -9.75 33.24
CA VAL A 441 10.84 -10.76 32.35
C VAL A 441 10.04 -12.04 32.37
N GLU A 442 9.59 -12.46 33.56
CA GLU A 442 8.75 -13.63 33.73
C GLU A 442 7.39 -13.49 33.02
N ALA A 443 6.72 -12.36 33.20
CA ALA A 443 5.47 -12.06 32.53
C ALA A 443 5.64 -12.02 31.00
N PHE A 444 6.74 -11.47 30.51
CA PHE A 444 7.05 -11.45 29.09
C PHE A 444 7.32 -12.85 28.53
N GLY A 445 8.09 -13.69 29.23
CA GLY A 445 8.31 -15.09 28.83
C GLY A 445 6.99 -15.89 28.72
N ARG A 446 6.07 -15.72 29.70
CA ARG A 446 4.72 -16.32 29.62
C ARG A 446 3.90 -15.79 28.45
N HIS A 447 4.02 -14.51 28.14
CA HIS A 447 3.36 -13.91 26.98
C HIS A 447 3.87 -14.48 25.65
N LEU A 448 5.20 -14.68 25.51
CA LEU A 448 5.81 -15.31 24.33
C LEU A 448 5.23 -16.72 24.12
N ASP A 449 5.14 -17.55 25.17
CA ASP A 449 4.57 -18.89 25.06
C ASP A 449 3.09 -18.87 24.69
N LEU A 450 2.28 -18.02 25.34
CA LEU A 450 0.85 -17.91 25.09
C LEU A 450 0.54 -17.49 23.65
N VAL A 451 1.23 -16.47 23.13
CA VAL A 451 1.04 -15.99 21.76
C VAL A 451 1.51 -17.04 20.78
N SER A 452 2.67 -17.68 21.02
CA SER A 452 3.20 -18.72 20.15
C SER A 452 2.23 -19.90 20.02
N ARG A 453 1.67 -20.41 21.12
CA ARG A 453 0.66 -21.48 21.08
C ARG A 453 -0.57 -21.09 20.23
N ARG A 454 -1.01 -19.83 20.33
CA ARG A 454 -2.16 -19.34 19.56
C ARG A 454 -1.89 -19.25 18.04
N TYR A 455 -0.65 -19.00 17.64
CA TYR A 455 -0.25 -18.91 16.24
C TYR A 455 0.22 -20.25 15.66
N TRP A 456 0.57 -21.22 16.52
CA TRP A 456 1.21 -22.47 16.17
C TRP A 456 0.58 -23.21 14.97
N PRO A 457 -0.76 -23.36 14.90
CA PRO A 457 -1.39 -24.14 13.83
C PRO A 457 -1.19 -23.57 12.42
N GLY A 458 -0.89 -22.26 12.32
CA GLY A 458 -0.76 -21.58 11.03
C GLY A 458 0.58 -20.87 10.83
N LEU A 459 1.63 -21.15 11.63
CA LEU A 459 2.85 -20.35 11.60
C LEU A 459 3.88 -20.86 10.59
N PHE A 460 3.82 -22.15 10.19
CA PHE A 460 4.93 -22.84 9.53
C PHE A 460 4.64 -23.32 8.11
N HIS A 461 3.45 -23.16 7.58
CA HIS A 461 3.09 -23.68 6.25
C HIS A 461 3.92 -23.06 5.13
N CYS A 462 4.44 -21.84 5.33
CA CYS A 462 5.28 -21.15 4.36
C CYS A 462 6.62 -21.85 4.07
N TYR A 463 7.04 -22.80 4.90
CA TYR A 463 8.26 -23.56 4.65
C TYR A 463 8.02 -24.81 3.79
N ASP A 464 6.77 -25.28 3.69
CA ASP A 464 6.43 -26.50 2.95
C ASP A 464 5.66 -26.23 1.65
N VAL A 465 4.99 -25.07 1.55
CA VAL A 465 4.16 -24.71 0.39
C VAL A 465 4.93 -23.76 -0.53
N PRO A 466 5.28 -24.20 -1.75
CA PRO A 466 5.96 -23.33 -2.71
C PRO A 466 5.15 -22.07 -3.02
N GLY A 467 5.82 -20.93 -3.11
CA GLY A 467 5.17 -19.65 -3.41
C GLY A 467 4.39 -19.00 -2.26
N LEU A 468 4.31 -19.65 -1.09
CA LEU A 468 3.66 -19.10 0.09
C LEU A 468 4.65 -18.26 0.91
N PRO A 469 4.55 -16.92 0.94
CA PRO A 469 5.46 -16.09 1.72
C PRO A 469 5.13 -16.13 3.22
N ARG A 470 6.12 -15.80 4.03
CA ARG A 470 5.97 -15.71 5.50
C ARG A 470 5.09 -14.54 5.95
N THR A 471 5.05 -13.48 5.15
CA THR A 471 4.44 -12.21 5.53
C THR A 471 3.57 -11.64 4.42
N ASN A 472 2.56 -10.88 4.79
CA ASN A 472 1.65 -10.17 3.88
C ASN A 472 2.14 -8.76 3.52
N ASN A 473 3.47 -8.56 3.48
CA ASN A 473 4.08 -7.24 3.31
C ASN A 473 3.75 -6.57 1.96
N GLU A 474 3.56 -7.35 0.90
CA GLU A 474 3.24 -6.80 -0.42
C GLU A 474 1.87 -6.14 -0.42
N LEU A 475 0.85 -6.82 0.10
CA LEU A 475 -0.50 -6.29 0.19
C LEU A 475 -0.57 -5.10 1.18
N GLU A 476 0.11 -5.20 2.33
CA GLU A 476 0.24 -4.06 3.26
C GLU A 476 0.93 -2.85 2.61
N SER A 477 1.94 -3.07 1.77
CA SER A 477 2.65 -2.01 1.05
C SER A 477 1.75 -1.35 0.02
N HIS A 478 0.95 -2.11 -0.71
CA HIS A 478 -0.05 -1.61 -1.65
C HIS A 478 -1.10 -0.74 -0.94
N PHE A 479 -1.62 -1.19 0.21
CA PHE A 479 -2.56 -0.39 1.01
C PHE A 479 -1.95 0.88 1.57
N ARG A 480 -0.71 0.82 2.03
CA ARG A 480 0.03 2.00 2.53
C ARG A 480 0.22 3.03 1.42
N GLU A 481 0.57 2.58 0.22
CA GLU A 481 0.74 3.45 -0.93
C GLU A 481 -0.58 4.12 -1.34
N THR A 482 -1.66 3.36 -1.37
CA THR A 482 -3.00 3.87 -1.65
C THR A 482 -3.44 4.91 -0.60
N ARG A 483 -3.22 4.64 0.70
CA ARG A 483 -3.51 5.62 1.77
C ARG A 483 -2.69 6.91 1.61
N ARG A 484 -1.40 6.81 1.30
CA ARG A 484 -0.53 7.98 1.05
C ARG A 484 -1.00 8.79 -0.15
N ARG A 485 -1.36 8.12 -1.24
CA ARG A 485 -1.90 8.76 -2.43
C ARG A 485 -3.20 9.50 -2.13
N LEU A 486 -4.14 8.84 -1.47
CA LEU A 486 -5.42 9.46 -1.12
C LEU A 486 -5.23 10.63 -0.16
N LEU A 487 -4.37 10.51 0.84
CA LEU A 487 -4.03 11.60 1.76
C LEU A 487 -3.41 12.78 1.01
N ARG A 488 -2.42 12.56 0.16
CA ARG A 488 -1.77 13.60 -0.66
C ARG A 488 -2.78 14.32 -1.56
N THR A 489 -3.71 13.57 -2.15
CA THR A 489 -4.65 14.09 -3.15
C THR A 489 -5.93 14.68 -2.58
N THR A 490 -6.25 14.44 -1.31
CA THR A 490 -7.44 14.96 -0.65
C THR A 490 -7.14 15.95 0.47
N GLY A 491 -5.91 15.96 0.97
CA GLY A 491 -5.47 16.80 2.09
C GLY A 491 -6.05 16.43 3.46
N GLN A 492 -6.95 15.43 3.53
CA GLN A 492 -7.67 15.08 4.76
C GLN A 492 -7.75 13.58 4.96
N GLN A 493 -7.44 13.10 6.15
CA GLN A 493 -7.51 11.68 6.49
C GLN A 493 -8.94 11.12 6.36
N GLY A 494 -9.96 11.85 6.83
CA GLY A 494 -11.37 11.43 6.73
C GLY A 494 -11.93 11.39 5.29
N GLN A 495 -11.32 12.09 4.33
CA GLN A 495 -11.70 12.03 2.92
C GLN A 495 -11.23 10.73 2.24
N THR A 496 -10.16 10.12 2.73
CA THR A 496 -9.67 8.83 2.24
C THR A 496 -10.76 7.77 2.27
N GLN A 497 -11.45 7.67 3.39
CA GLN A 497 -12.54 6.72 3.58
C GLN A 497 -13.74 7.00 2.65
N ARG A 498 -14.19 8.25 2.57
CA ARG A 498 -15.28 8.63 1.65
C ARG A 498 -14.93 8.35 0.19
N THR A 499 -13.66 8.53 -0.19
CA THR A 499 -13.19 8.20 -1.54
C THR A 499 -13.25 6.70 -1.77
N LEU A 500 -12.76 5.89 -0.83
CA LEU A 500 -12.81 4.44 -0.93
C LEU A 500 -14.25 3.90 -0.93
N GLN A 501 -15.14 4.45 -0.11
CA GLN A 501 -16.55 4.08 -0.15
C GLN A 501 -17.19 4.34 -1.51
N ARG A 502 -16.96 5.53 -2.08
CA ARG A 502 -17.56 5.94 -3.36
C ARG A 502 -16.95 5.24 -4.57
N GLN A 503 -15.65 5.01 -4.56
CA GLN A 503 -14.92 4.38 -5.65
C GLN A 503 -14.81 2.86 -5.47
N GLY A 504 -15.00 2.35 -4.25
CA GLY A 504 -14.88 0.92 -3.94
C GLY A 504 -13.49 0.37 -4.24
N ALA A 505 -13.45 -0.91 -4.57
CA ALA A 505 -12.22 -1.62 -4.91
C ALA A 505 -11.52 -1.09 -6.16
N TRP A 506 -12.22 -0.37 -7.04
CA TRP A 506 -11.61 0.20 -8.24
C TRP A 506 -10.46 1.17 -7.95
N GLU A 507 -10.48 1.84 -6.81
CA GLU A 507 -9.37 2.73 -6.38
C GLU A 507 -8.11 1.96 -5.94
N LEU A 508 -8.21 0.67 -5.69
CA LEU A 508 -7.16 -0.20 -5.17
C LEU A 508 -6.58 -1.16 -6.21
N LEU A 509 -7.02 -1.06 -7.46
CA LEU A 509 -6.50 -1.92 -8.53
C LEU A 509 -5.00 -1.65 -8.76
N PRO A 510 -4.21 -2.70 -8.99
CA PRO A 510 -2.80 -2.55 -9.33
C PRO A 510 -2.64 -1.91 -10.71
N HIS A 511 -1.56 -1.17 -10.89
CA HIS A 511 -1.23 -0.52 -12.14
C HIS A 511 -0.06 -1.21 -12.83
N PRO A 512 -0.06 -1.32 -14.16
CA PRO A 512 1.11 -1.71 -14.91
C PRO A 512 2.33 -0.83 -14.59
N PRO A 513 3.55 -1.38 -14.68
CA PRO A 513 4.76 -0.70 -14.20
C PRO A 513 5.18 0.51 -15.03
N THR A 514 4.68 0.63 -16.27
CA THR A 514 5.01 1.74 -17.18
C THR A 514 3.76 2.31 -17.84
N GLU A 515 3.81 3.61 -18.18
CA GLU A 515 2.73 4.31 -18.89
C GLU A 515 2.48 3.69 -20.28
N ALA A 516 3.54 3.29 -20.99
CA ALA A 516 3.45 2.63 -22.29
C ALA A 516 2.74 1.26 -22.19
N LYS A 517 3.08 0.45 -21.20
CA LYS A 517 2.43 -0.85 -20.96
C LYS A 517 0.96 -0.68 -20.62
N LEU A 518 0.65 0.30 -19.78
CA LEU A 518 -0.74 0.65 -19.43
C LEU A 518 -1.53 1.05 -20.68
N HIS A 519 -0.96 1.91 -21.55
CA HIS A 519 -1.61 2.33 -22.81
C HIS A 519 -1.89 1.15 -23.74
N GLU A 520 -0.88 0.30 -23.99
CA GLU A 520 -1.03 -0.90 -24.81
C GLU A 520 -2.15 -1.79 -24.31
N THR A 521 -2.19 -2.01 -22.99
CA THR A 521 -3.13 -2.92 -22.36
C THR A 521 -4.57 -2.40 -22.41
N LEU A 522 -4.79 -1.12 -22.07
CA LEU A 522 -6.16 -0.57 -22.03
C LEU A 522 -6.80 -0.47 -23.43
N ARG A 523 -6.01 -0.35 -24.47
CA ARG A 523 -6.51 -0.33 -25.87
C ARG A 523 -7.05 -1.68 -26.36
N GLN A 524 -6.72 -2.77 -25.68
CA GLN A 524 -7.13 -4.12 -26.07
C GLN A 524 -8.45 -4.56 -25.40
N ILE A 525 -9.01 -3.75 -24.49
CA ILE A 525 -10.23 -4.08 -23.74
C ILE A 525 -11.44 -4.10 -24.69
N PRO A 526 -12.20 -5.22 -24.73
CA PRO A 526 -13.42 -5.31 -25.51
C PRO A 526 -14.47 -4.28 -25.06
N PRO A 527 -15.21 -3.66 -26.01
CA PRO A 527 -16.26 -2.70 -25.68
C PRO A 527 -17.36 -3.22 -24.73
N GLU A 528 -17.72 -4.47 -24.86
CA GLU A 528 -18.70 -5.16 -24.04
C GLU A 528 -18.26 -5.31 -22.59
N ASP A 529 -17.00 -5.65 -22.35
CA ASP A 529 -16.42 -5.76 -21.01
C ASP A 529 -16.44 -4.40 -20.30
N LEU A 530 -16.07 -3.36 -21.01
CA LEU A 530 -16.13 -1.99 -20.50
C LEU A 530 -17.55 -1.55 -20.17
N ALA A 531 -18.54 -1.90 -21.02
CA ALA A 531 -19.95 -1.58 -20.77
C ALA A 531 -20.46 -2.26 -19.50
N GLN A 532 -20.15 -3.54 -19.33
CA GLN A 532 -20.52 -4.31 -18.14
C GLN A 532 -19.87 -3.74 -16.88
N GLU A 533 -18.58 -3.38 -16.94
CA GLU A 533 -17.88 -2.83 -15.79
C GLU A 533 -18.38 -1.44 -15.40
N ARG A 534 -18.70 -0.61 -16.37
CA ARG A 534 -19.36 0.68 -16.13
C ARG A 534 -20.72 0.53 -15.42
N GLN A 535 -21.50 -0.48 -15.76
CA GLN A 535 -22.75 -0.77 -15.06
C GLN A 535 -22.51 -1.18 -13.60
N ARG A 536 -21.54 -2.06 -13.35
CA ARG A 536 -21.15 -2.48 -11.99
C ARG A 536 -20.70 -1.29 -11.15
N PHE A 537 -19.85 -0.46 -11.71
CA PHE A 537 -19.36 0.74 -11.03
C PHE A 537 -20.49 1.76 -10.74
N ALA A 538 -21.39 1.96 -11.69
CA ALA A 538 -22.56 2.82 -11.51
C ALA A 538 -23.50 2.29 -10.42
N ALA A 539 -23.78 0.98 -10.39
CA ALA A 539 -24.58 0.32 -9.36
C ALA A 539 -23.95 0.47 -7.97
N HIS A 540 -22.62 0.29 -7.85
CA HIS A 540 -21.89 0.53 -6.60
C HIS A 540 -22.09 1.96 -6.11
N ARG A 541 -21.88 2.95 -6.97
CA ARG A 541 -22.01 4.36 -6.61
C ARG A 541 -23.44 4.81 -6.30
N GLN A 542 -24.43 4.13 -6.87
CA GLN A 542 -25.82 4.45 -6.63
C GLN A 542 -26.22 4.22 -5.16
N ARG A 543 -25.57 3.27 -4.47
CA ARG A 543 -25.78 3.01 -3.03
C ARG A 543 -25.53 4.23 -2.14
N PHE A 544 -24.63 5.14 -2.58
CA PHE A 544 -24.24 6.35 -1.84
C PHE A 544 -24.93 7.63 -2.34
N ARG A 545 -25.84 7.52 -3.31
CA ARG A 545 -26.61 8.66 -3.80
C ARG A 545 -27.95 8.72 -3.08
N LEU A 546 -28.11 9.77 -2.28
CA LEU A 546 -29.45 10.16 -1.85
C LEU A 546 -30.23 10.62 -3.08
N GLN A 547 -31.27 9.87 -3.45
CA GLN A 547 -32.13 10.18 -4.59
C GLN A 547 -33.18 11.22 -4.20
N SER A 548 -32.69 12.40 -3.75
CA SER A 548 -33.55 13.48 -3.23
C SER A 548 -33.91 14.55 -4.27
N ARG A 549 -33.55 14.36 -5.55
CA ARG A 549 -33.72 15.41 -6.58
C ARG A 549 -35.16 15.51 -7.13
N SER A 550 -35.99 14.53 -6.95
CA SER A 550 -37.39 14.58 -7.33
C SER A 550 -38.28 13.98 -6.22
N LEU A 551 -39.43 14.59 -5.97
CA LEU A 551 -40.41 14.10 -4.98
C LEU A 551 -40.76 12.62 -5.21
N ARG A 552 -40.94 12.21 -6.47
CA ARG A 552 -41.26 10.82 -6.83
C ARG A 552 -40.14 9.84 -6.43
N GLN A 553 -38.87 10.20 -6.66
CA GLN A 553 -37.73 9.36 -6.30
C GLN A 553 -37.54 9.28 -4.78
N THR A 554 -37.74 10.40 -4.10
CA THR A 554 -37.68 10.47 -2.64
C THR A 554 -38.77 9.61 -2.01
N GLN A 555 -40.00 9.68 -2.55
CA GLN A 555 -41.13 8.86 -2.07
C GLN A 555 -40.85 7.35 -2.27
N ALA A 556 -40.41 6.95 -3.45
CA ALA A 556 -40.05 5.55 -3.73
C ALA A 556 -38.95 5.02 -2.78
N GLN A 557 -37.97 5.87 -2.45
CA GLN A 557 -36.91 5.52 -1.48
C GLN A 557 -37.48 5.35 -0.07
N PHE A 558 -38.36 6.24 0.36
CA PHE A 558 -39.01 6.12 1.68
C PHE A 558 -39.91 4.88 1.76
N ASP A 559 -40.62 4.55 0.70
CA ASP A 559 -41.44 3.35 0.66
C ASP A 559 -40.59 2.08 0.74
N GLN A 560 -39.42 2.06 0.07
CA GLN A 560 -38.45 0.98 0.21
C GLN A 560 -37.89 0.86 1.63
N LEU A 561 -37.54 1.98 2.27
CA LEU A 561 -37.08 1.99 3.65
C LEU A 561 -38.17 1.51 4.64
N ARG A 562 -39.43 1.90 4.43
CA ARG A 562 -40.56 1.40 5.22
C ARG A 562 -40.72 -0.13 5.08
N GLN A 563 -40.59 -0.66 3.87
CA GLN A 563 -40.65 -2.10 3.63
C GLN A 563 -39.49 -2.84 4.31
N GLN A 564 -38.26 -2.32 4.20
CA GLN A 564 -37.09 -2.89 4.88
C GLN A 564 -37.24 -2.85 6.40
N TRP A 565 -37.78 -1.77 6.94
CA TRP A 565 -38.04 -1.63 8.38
C TRP A 565 -39.10 -2.62 8.88
N ALA A 566 -40.15 -2.85 8.09
CA ALA A 566 -41.24 -3.76 8.44
C ALA A 566 -40.81 -5.24 8.53
N ILE A 567 -39.71 -5.61 7.87
CA ILE A 567 -39.16 -6.97 7.86
C ILE A 567 -38.22 -7.21 9.06
N LEU A 568 -37.78 -6.14 9.75
CA LEU A 568 -36.92 -6.29 10.90
C LEU A 568 -37.67 -7.00 12.07
N PRO A 569 -37.02 -7.95 12.76
CA PRO A 569 -37.63 -8.56 13.93
C PRO A 569 -37.91 -7.47 14.98
N PRO A 570 -39.03 -7.57 15.72
CA PRO A 570 -39.34 -6.62 16.77
C PRO A 570 -38.17 -6.60 17.77
N THR A 571 -37.62 -5.40 18.01
CA THR A 571 -36.61 -5.22 19.06
C THR A 571 -37.25 -5.62 20.38
N GLY A 572 -36.82 -6.77 20.91
CA GLY A 572 -37.28 -7.22 22.23
C GLY A 572 -37.02 -6.13 23.27
N THR A 573 -38.07 -5.70 23.91
CA THR A 573 -38.00 -4.95 25.17
C THR A 573 -37.37 -5.87 26.21
N GLY A 574 -36.06 -5.70 26.41
CA GLY A 574 -35.32 -6.29 27.50
C GLY A 574 -34.86 -5.18 28.46
#